data_d45ab732c3408d2b23dff19439154c36
#
_entry.id   d45ab732c3408d2b23dff19439154c36
#
_cell.length_a   1.000
_cell.length_b   1.000
_cell.length_c   1.000
_cell.angle_alpha   90.00
_cell.angle_beta   90.00
_cell.angle_gamma   90.00
#
_symmetry.space_group_name_H-M   'P 1'
#
loop_
_entity.id
_entity.type
_entity.pdbx_description
1 polymer ?
#
loop_
_entity_poly.entity_id
_entity_poly.type
_entity_poly.pdbx_seq_one_letter_code
_entity_poly.pdbx_strand_id
1 'polypeptide(L)'
;MVRFCSATLGLLLLAAAAQAQDDKLDTKMALSGERLFRTYCGACHGKAAKGDGPLAKDLKVAPADLTRLSEKNNGAFPFQMVTETIDHGRNVRGHGSQDMPAWGDAFKSTSQTPDEPKRMMRELAHYLWSLQPK
;
A
#
# COMPACT_ATOMS: atom_id res chain seq x y z
N MET A 1 11.35 -49.39 -22.73
CA MET A 1 10.47 -49.15 -21.56
C MET A 1 10.82 -47.85 -20.93
N VAL A 2 9.83 -46.98 -20.88
CA VAL A 2 9.91 -45.53 -20.66
C VAL A 2 10.09 -45.18 -19.19
N ARG A 3 11.07 -44.30 -18.88
CA ARG A 3 11.21 -43.65 -17.57
C ARG A 3 11.28 -42.14 -17.79
N PHE A 4 10.14 -41.51 -18.02
CA PHE A 4 10.00 -40.05 -17.93
C PHE A 4 8.78 -39.77 -17.06
N CYS A 5 8.98 -39.41 -15.80
CA CYS A 5 8.03 -38.63 -15.02
C CYS A 5 8.60 -38.36 -13.63
N SER A 6 9.36 -37.29 -13.40
CA SER A 6 9.64 -36.81 -12.03
C SER A 6 10.29 -35.41 -11.96
N ALA A 7 10.31 -34.61 -13.03
CA ALA A 7 11.01 -33.32 -12.99
C ALA A 7 10.09 -32.09 -12.93
N THR A 8 8.74 -32.21 -12.97
CA THR A 8 7.84 -31.06 -13.09
C THR A 8 7.15 -30.64 -11.78
N LEU A 9 7.27 -31.41 -10.71
CA LEU A 9 6.57 -31.13 -9.44
C LEU A 9 7.35 -30.15 -8.53
N GLY A 10 8.65 -30.00 -8.73
CA GLY A 10 9.50 -29.16 -7.87
C GLY A 10 9.42 -27.66 -8.15
N LEU A 11 8.99 -27.24 -9.34
CA LEU A 11 9.03 -25.83 -9.75
C LEU A 11 7.80 -25.04 -9.28
N LEU A 12 6.68 -25.70 -8.98
CA LEU A 12 5.44 -25.06 -8.52
C LEU A 12 5.45 -24.68 -7.03
N LEU A 13 6.31 -25.31 -6.22
CA LEU A 13 6.38 -25.03 -4.78
C LEU A 13 7.22 -23.78 -4.42
N LEU A 14 8.12 -23.35 -5.30
CA LEU A 14 8.95 -22.16 -5.06
C LEU A 14 8.23 -20.84 -5.32
N ALA A 15 7.17 -20.81 -6.14
CA ALA A 15 6.42 -19.61 -6.42
C ALA A 15 5.47 -19.18 -5.28
N ALA A 16 5.03 -20.12 -4.43
CA ALA A 16 4.14 -19.85 -3.32
C ALA A 16 4.83 -19.17 -2.12
N ALA A 17 6.14 -19.33 -1.97
CA ALA A 17 6.89 -18.77 -0.85
C ALA A 17 7.13 -17.25 -0.95
N ALA A 18 7.06 -16.67 -2.14
CA ALA A 18 7.32 -15.25 -2.36
C ALA A 18 6.13 -14.35 -1.99
N GLN A 19 4.92 -14.89 -1.87
CA GLN A 19 3.70 -14.12 -1.55
C GLN A 19 3.36 -14.10 -0.05
N ALA A 20 3.98 -14.97 0.74
CA ALA A 20 3.69 -15.11 2.17
C ALA A 20 4.27 -14.00 3.06
N GLN A 21 4.98 -13.02 2.49
CA GLN A 21 5.65 -11.97 3.28
C GLN A 21 4.73 -10.78 3.60
N ASP A 22 3.60 -10.63 2.94
CA ASP A 22 2.66 -9.53 3.16
C ASP A 22 1.47 -9.92 4.06
N ASP A 23 1.44 -11.16 4.57
CA ASP A 23 0.35 -11.66 5.40
C ASP A 23 0.49 -11.30 6.89
N LYS A 24 1.59 -10.66 7.27
CA LYS A 24 1.86 -10.24 8.65
C LYS A 24 2.31 -8.79 8.72
N LEU A 25 1.77 -8.08 9.71
CA LEU A 25 2.23 -6.73 10.02
C LEU A 25 3.72 -6.75 10.42
N ASP A 26 4.54 -6.02 9.65
CA ASP A 26 5.93 -5.75 9.98
C ASP A 26 6.04 -4.41 10.72
N THR A 27 6.31 -4.48 12.02
CA THR A 27 6.41 -3.30 12.89
C THR A 27 7.56 -2.37 12.49
N LYS A 28 8.67 -2.92 12.02
CA LYS A 28 9.83 -2.11 11.59
C LYS A 28 9.49 -1.32 10.33
N MET A 29 8.83 -1.96 9.37
CA MET A 29 8.33 -1.28 8.17
C MET A 29 7.26 -0.24 8.53
N ALA A 30 6.36 -0.54 9.47
CA ALA A 30 5.36 0.40 9.93
C ALA A 30 5.97 1.68 10.52
N LEU A 31 7.04 1.58 11.33
CA LEU A 31 7.73 2.75 11.87
C LEU A 31 8.40 3.60 10.77
N SER A 32 8.94 2.97 9.74
CA SER A 32 9.46 3.69 8.56
C SER A 32 8.33 4.34 7.78
N GLY A 33 7.23 3.62 7.58
CA GLY A 33 6.03 4.10 6.91
C GLY A 33 5.37 5.29 7.60
N GLU A 34 5.41 5.36 8.94
CA GLU A 34 4.91 6.52 9.68
C GLU A 34 5.61 7.82 9.26
N ARG A 35 6.94 7.79 9.12
CA ARG A 35 7.71 8.95 8.67
C ARG A 35 7.33 9.35 7.24
N LEU A 36 7.23 8.38 6.33
CA LEU A 36 6.79 8.62 4.96
C LEU A 36 5.37 9.20 4.92
N PHE A 37 4.46 8.64 5.71
CA PHE A 37 3.07 9.10 5.78
C PHE A 37 2.98 10.57 6.22
N ARG A 38 3.72 10.94 7.26
CA ARG A 38 3.75 12.33 7.73
C ARG A 38 4.25 13.30 6.66
N THR A 39 5.23 12.86 5.86
CA THR A 39 5.85 13.70 4.82
C THR A 39 4.94 13.85 3.59
N TYR A 40 4.35 12.76 3.11
CA TYR A 40 3.70 12.73 1.80
C TYR A 40 2.17 12.69 1.87
N CYS A 41 1.59 12.17 2.94
CA CYS A 41 0.16 11.86 3.03
C CYS A 41 -0.59 12.73 4.05
N GLY A 42 0.11 13.17 5.11
CA GLY A 42 -0.49 13.83 6.26
C GLY A 42 -1.18 15.14 5.95
N ALA A 43 -0.76 15.86 4.90
CA ALA A 43 -1.38 17.12 4.49
C ALA A 43 -2.86 16.94 4.08
N CYS A 44 -3.21 15.83 3.44
CA CYS A 44 -4.58 15.50 3.04
C CYS A 44 -5.26 14.56 4.03
N HIS A 45 -4.56 13.47 4.43
CA HIS A 45 -5.17 12.43 5.26
C HIS A 45 -5.14 12.72 6.77
N GLY A 46 -4.46 13.79 7.20
CA GLY A 46 -4.36 14.16 8.63
C GLY A 46 -3.32 13.32 9.39
N LYS A 47 -2.90 13.83 10.55
CA LYS A 47 -1.90 13.15 11.40
C LYS A 47 -2.37 11.78 11.91
N ALA A 48 -3.68 11.64 12.13
CA ALA A 48 -4.31 10.39 12.59
C ALA A 48 -4.85 9.54 11.44
N ALA A 49 -4.56 9.90 10.18
CA ALA A 49 -5.01 9.22 8.97
C ALA A 49 -6.55 9.12 8.80
N LYS A 50 -7.29 10.06 9.39
CA LYS A 50 -8.77 10.08 9.38
C LYS A 50 -9.38 10.87 8.21
N GLY A 51 -8.56 11.40 7.30
CA GLY A 51 -9.03 12.22 6.18
C GLY A 51 -9.27 13.69 6.55
N ASP A 52 -8.77 14.12 7.69
CA ASP A 52 -8.96 15.44 8.31
C ASP A 52 -7.72 16.34 8.22
N GLY A 53 -6.89 16.13 7.21
CA GLY A 53 -5.70 16.95 6.98
C GLY A 53 -6.03 18.40 6.62
N PRO A 54 -5.06 19.32 6.79
CA PRO A 54 -5.30 20.75 6.53
C PRO A 54 -5.74 21.05 5.10
N LEU A 55 -5.37 20.23 4.13
CA LEU A 55 -5.79 20.39 2.73
C LEU A 55 -7.12 19.67 2.40
N ALA A 56 -7.66 18.87 3.32
CA ALA A 56 -8.87 18.07 3.04
C ALA A 56 -10.07 18.91 2.59
N LYS A 57 -10.25 20.10 3.18
CA LYS A 57 -11.34 21.02 2.86
C LYS A 57 -11.27 21.64 1.46
N ASP A 58 -10.08 21.67 0.86
CA ASP A 58 -9.82 22.26 -0.45
C ASP A 58 -9.91 21.23 -1.59
N LEU A 59 -10.10 19.95 -1.26
CA LEU A 59 -10.22 18.86 -2.22
C LEU A 59 -11.67 18.65 -2.65
N LYS A 60 -11.87 18.32 -3.92
CA LYS A 60 -13.21 18.03 -4.48
C LYS A 60 -13.84 16.78 -3.86
N VAL A 61 -13.02 15.82 -3.49
CA VAL A 61 -13.43 14.58 -2.82
C VAL A 61 -12.70 14.51 -1.49
N ALA A 62 -13.44 14.34 -0.41
CA ALA A 62 -12.86 14.21 0.92
C ALA A 62 -11.90 13.00 0.98
N PRO A 63 -10.69 13.16 1.54
CA PRO A 63 -9.77 12.06 1.74
C PRO A 63 -10.41 10.96 2.60
N ALA A 64 -10.14 9.71 2.23
CA ALA A 64 -10.66 8.58 2.97
C ALA A 64 -10.09 8.52 4.40
N ASP A 65 -10.92 8.06 5.35
CA ASP A 65 -10.46 7.56 6.64
C ASP A 65 -9.71 6.24 6.44
N LEU A 66 -8.39 6.29 6.61
CA LEU A 66 -7.48 5.16 6.38
C LEU A 66 -7.36 4.24 7.61
N THR A 67 -7.97 4.61 8.74
CA THR A 67 -7.98 3.77 9.94
C THR A 67 -9.04 2.67 9.89
N ARG A 68 -9.89 2.65 8.85
CA ARG A 68 -11.02 1.72 8.70
C ARG A 68 -10.95 0.88 7.42
N LEU A 69 -9.75 0.68 6.88
CA LEU A 69 -9.58 -0.07 5.63
C LEU A 69 -9.90 -1.55 5.79
N SER A 70 -9.49 -2.16 6.91
CA SER A 70 -9.81 -3.56 7.21
C SER A 70 -11.31 -3.77 7.42
N GLU A 71 -11.97 -2.89 8.14
CA GLU A 71 -13.42 -2.94 8.35
C GLU A 71 -14.18 -2.91 7.01
N LYS A 72 -13.79 -2.02 6.12
CA LYS A 72 -14.39 -1.89 4.78
C LYS A 72 -14.06 -3.05 3.84
N ASN A 73 -13.14 -3.92 4.22
CA ASN A 73 -12.68 -5.08 3.46
C ASN A 73 -12.89 -6.40 4.24
N ASN A 74 -14.06 -6.55 4.86
CA ASN A 74 -14.48 -7.77 5.57
C ASN A 74 -13.51 -8.23 6.67
N GLY A 75 -12.86 -7.29 7.36
CA GLY A 75 -11.94 -7.54 8.45
C GLY A 75 -10.48 -7.79 8.03
N ALA A 76 -10.20 -8.00 6.75
CA ALA A 76 -8.84 -8.20 6.24
C ALA A 76 -8.24 -6.88 5.74
N PHE A 77 -6.98 -6.61 6.08
CA PHE A 77 -6.29 -5.44 5.54
C PHE A 77 -6.01 -5.62 4.03
N PRO A 78 -6.49 -4.72 3.16
CA PRO A 78 -6.37 -4.88 1.71
C PRO A 78 -5.00 -4.41 1.19
N PHE A 79 -3.94 -5.11 1.56
CA PHE A 79 -2.54 -4.70 1.36
C PHE A 79 -2.22 -4.36 -0.09
N GLN A 80 -2.58 -5.24 -1.02
CA GLN A 80 -2.31 -5.04 -2.45
C GLN A 80 -3.07 -3.82 -2.98
N MET A 81 -4.36 -3.67 -2.67
CA MET A 81 -5.15 -2.52 -3.10
C MET A 81 -4.57 -1.21 -2.57
N VAL A 82 -4.05 -1.20 -1.34
CA VAL A 82 -3.41 -0.02 -0.74
C VAL A 82 -2.13 0.34 -1.49
N THR A 83 -1.24 -0.62 -1.75
CA THR A 83 0.00 -0.36 -2.49
C THR A 83 -0.26 0.09 -3.92
N GLU A 84 -1.21 -0.53 -4.63
CA GLU A 84 -1.63 -0.10 -5.97
C GLU A 84 -2.25 1.30 -5.98
N THR A 85 -3.03 1.65 -4.96
CA THR A 85 -3.61 2.99 -4.82
C THR A 85 -2.54 4.05 -4.59
N ILE A 86 -1.51 3.74 -3.81
CA ILE A 86 -0.37 4.64 -3.60
C ILE A 86 0.43 4.80 -4.90
N ASP A 87 0.69 3.71 -5.61
CA ASP A 87 1.47 3.71 -6.86
C ASP A 87 0.78 4.54 -7.96
N HIS A 88 -0.48 4.27 -8.21
CA HIS A 88 -1.20 4.78 -9.39
C HIS A 88 -2.17 5.92 -9.09
N GLY A 89 -2.33 6.30 -7.83
CA GLY A 89 -3.38 7.21 -7.40
C GLY A 89 -4.76 6.53 -7.47
N ARG A 90 -5.78 7.24 -7.01
CA ARG A 90 -7.14 6.71 -7.05
C ARG A 90 -7.79 7.04 -8.39
N ASN A 91 -7.64 6.16 -9.34
CA ASN A 91 -8.37 6.21 -10.61
C ASN A 91 -9.78 5.64 -10.41
N VAL A 92 -10.69 6.45 -9.86
CA VAL A 92 -12.12 6.09 -9.86
C VAL A 92 -12.62 6.30 -11.27
N ARG A 93 -12.69 5.21 -12.07
CA ARG A 93 -13.30 5.26 -13.40
C ARG A 93 -14.70 5.86 -13.29
N GLY A 94 -14.88 7.04 -13.89
CA GLY A 94 -16.19 7.69 -14.00
C GLY A 94 -16.36 8.99 -13.21
N HIS A 95 -15.44 9.40 -12.36
CA HIS A 95 -15.52 10.69 -11.64
C HIS A 95 -14.21 11.44 -11.76
N GLY A 96 -14.16 12.40 -12.66
CA GLY A 96 -13.01 13.15 -13.15
C GLY A 96 -12.21 14.01 -12.15
N SER A 97 -11.84 13.53 -10.98
CA SER A 97 -10.84 14.20 -10.14
C SER A 97 -9.88 13.19 -9.53
N GLN A 98 -8.62 13.29 -9.93
CA GLN A 98 -7.50 12.61 -9.27
C GLN A 98 -7.00 13.51 -8.14
N ASP A 99 -7.75 13.65 -7.07
CA ASP A 99 -7.33 14.47 -5.92
C ASP A 99 -6.22 13.76 -5.12
N MET A 100 -6.07 12.43 -5.25
CA MET A 100 -4.94 11.68 -4.71
C MET A 100 -3.87 11.46 -5.78
N PRO A 101 -2.67 12.02 -5.61
CA PRO A 101 -1.57 11.83 -6.55
C PRO A 101 -1.15 10.36 -6.70
N ALA A 102 -0.66 10.01 -7.89
CA ALA A 102 0.09 8.77 -8.12
C ALA A 102 1.52 8.93 -7.57
N TRP A 103 1.81 8.32 -6.45
CA TRP A 103 3.09 8.48 -5.76
C TRP A 103 4.21 7.61 -6.34
N GLY A 104 3.88 6.58 -7.12
CA GLY A 104 4.87 5.67 -7.69
C GLY A 104 5.93 6.37 -8.52
N ASP A 105 5.55 7.29 -9.41
CA ASP A 105 6.49 8.03 -10.22
C ASP A 105 7.28 9.08 -9.41
N ALA A 106 6.64 9.71 -8.42
CA ALA A 106 7.33 10.62 -7.50
C ALA A 106 8.40 9.88 -6.68
N PHE A 107 8.08 8.69 -6.16
CA PHE A 107 9.06 7.88 -5.44
C PHE A 107 10.20 7.39 -6.34
N LYS A 108 9.91 6.98 -7.58
CA LYS A 108 10.94 6.62 -8.56
C LYS A 108 11.92 7.78 -8.84
N SER A 109 11.40 9.00 -8.96
CA SER A 109 12.23 10.18 -9.26
C SER A 109 13.15 10.59 -8.10
N THR A 110 12.83 10.23 -6.87
CA THR A 110 13.61 10.57 -5.66
C THR A 110 14.44 9.42 -5.12
N SER A 111 14.22 8.21 -5.61
CA SER A 111 14.89 6.99 -5.15
C SER A 111 16.29 6.84 -5.73
N GLN A 112 17.19 6.27 -4.92
CA GLN A 112 18.57 5.98 -5.32
C GLN A 112 18.74 4.57 -5.89
N THR A 113 17.79 3.66 -5.64
CA THR A 113 17.82 2.29 -6.12
C THR A 113 16.48 1.91 -6.76
N PRO A 114 16.46 0.97 -7.73
CA PRO A 114 15.22 0.54 -8.41
C PRO A 114 14.17 -0.07 -7.49
N ASP A 115 14.57 -0.66 -6.37
CA ASP A 115 13.66 -1.34 -5.43
C ASP A 115 13.11 -0.42 -4.34
N GLU A 116 13.71 0.74 -4.17
CA GLU A 116 13.33 1.69 -3.12
C GLU A 116 11.87 2.17 -3.21
N PRO A 117 11.31 2.52 -4.38
CA PRO A 117 9.92 2.93 -4.49
C PRO A 117 8.94 1.86 -4.00
N LYS A 118 9.17 0.60 -4.37
CA LYS A 118 8.35 -0.53 -3.91
C LYS A 118 8.45 -0.70 -2.40
N ARG A 119 9.66 -0.57 -1.84
CA ARG A 119 9.87 -0.62 -0.39
C ARG A 119 9.12 0.50 0.32
N MET A 120 9.18 1.74 -0.17
CA MET A 120 8.47 2.88 0.42
C MET A 120 6.94 2.66 0.44
N MET A 121 6.37 2.15 -0.64
CA MET A 121 4.93 1.83 -0.71
C MET A 121 4.55 0.72 0.27
N ARG A 122 5.39 -0.30 0.44
CA ARG A 122 5.17 -1.37 1.44
C ARG A 122 5.27 -0.85 2.87
N GLU A 123 6.25 -0.01 3.17
CA GLU A 123 6.40 0.66 4.47
C GLU A 123 5.14 1.48 4.81
N LEU A 124 4.63 2.27 3.86
CA LEU A 124 3.37 3.00 4.01
C LEU A 124 2.18 2.06 4.26
N ALA A 125 2.07 0.96 3.51
CA ALA A 125 1.00 -0.01 3.69
C ALA A 125 1.07 -0.68 5.08
N HIS A 126 2.25 -1.06 5.57
CA HIS A 126 2.42 -1.60 6.93
C HIS A 126 2.07 -0.57 8.02
N TYR A 127 2.41 0.70 7.82
CA TYR A 127 1.97 1.75 8.73
C TYR A 127 0.44 1.86 8.77
N LEU A 128 -0.23 1.94 7.63
CA LEU A 128 -1.68 1.99 7.56
C LEU A 128 -2.34 0.73 8.16
N TRP A 129 -1.71 -0.43 7.98
CA TRP A 129 -2.17 -1.66 8.63
C TRP A 129 -2.07 -1.59 10.16
N SER A 130 -1.00 -0.99 10.68
CA SER A 130 -0.83 -0.82 12.13
C SER A 130 -1.89 0.07 12.79
N LEU A 131 -2.55 0.92 12.00
CA LEU A 131 -3.62 1.83 12.46
C LEU A 131 -5.00 1.16 12.50
N GLN A 132 -5.15 -0.06 11.96
CA GLN A 132 -6.46 -0.71 11.95
C GLN A 132 -6.88 -1.16 13.35
N PRO A 133 -8.18 -1.10 13.69
CA PRO A 133 -8.72 -1.68 14.92
C PRO A 133 -8.36 -3.17 15.02
N LYS A 134 -8.07 -3.62 16.22
CA LYS A 134 -7.79 -5.04 16.52
C LYS A 134 -9.11 -5.79 16.74
#